data_93826b9efecac53ae30faf6424578b61
#
_entry.id   93826b9efecac53ae30faf6424578b61
#
_cell.length_a   1.000
_cell.length_b   1.000
_cell.length_c   1.000
_cell.angle_alpha   90.00
_cell.angle_beta   90.00
_cell.angle_gamma   90.00
#
_symmetry.space_group_name_H-M   'P 1'
#
loop_
_entity.id
_entity.type
_entity.pdbx_description
1 polymer ?
#
loop_
_entity_poly.entity_id
_entity_poly.type
_entity_poly.pdbx_seq_one_letter_code
_entity_poly.pdbx_strand_id
1 'polypeptide(L)'
;MFTRLLEGVDKTLVRNLVILHTLVIAVSNYLVTIRFDLFPGAELPLFGSFPLAAAAFTFPIVVIATDLTVRMVGKQAGRAVVAMAIIPAIVASVLVLLALGDEHAYRVGLASGVAYAVGTMLDVYVFQYIRERMNAWWIAPAVSTIAANIIDTYAFFYTAFYPAPWVADVAFNNTLTKIVIGLIVFLPAYGILLKWMQGKVIVEAPKPVAKKTTKSKAKKA
;
A
#
# COMPACT_ATOMS: atom_id res chain seq x y z
N MET A 1 2.42 16.93 -15.67
CA MET A 1 2.68 15.56 -15.21
C MET A 1 1.37 14.85 -14.81
N PHE A 2 0.53 15.45 -13.98
CA PHE A 2 -0.73 14.83 -13.51
C PHE A 2 -1.75 14.55 -14.64
N THR A 3 -1.85 15.39 -15.66
CA THR A 3 -2.77 15.18 -16.79
C THR A 3 -2.51 13.86 -17.53
N ARG A 4 -1.26 13.47 -17.71
CA ARG A 4 -0.89 12.21 -18.36
C ARG A 4 -1.23 10.97 -17.50
N LEU A 5 -1.23 11.11 -16.18
CA LEU A 5 -1.59 10.02 -15.26
C LEU A 5 -3.09 9.72 -15.29
N LEU A 6 -3.92 10.70 -15.67
CA LEU A 6 -5.38 10.59 -15.73
C LEU A 6 -5.91 10.27 -17.14
N GLU A 7 -5.05 10.13 -18.14
CA GLU A 7 -5.47 9.73 -19.48
C GLU A 7 -6.03 8.30 -19.47
N GLY A 8 -7.28 8.17 -19.90
CA GLY A 8 -7.97 6.88 -19.98
C GLY A 8 -8.41 6.29 -18.62
N VAL A 9 -8.35 7.06 -17.54
CA VAL A 9 -8.77 6.60 -16.20
C VAL A 9 -10.01 7.38 -15.76
N ASP A 10 -10.94 6.68 -15.09
CA ASP A 10 -12.13 7.31 -14.48
C ASP A 10 -11.70 8.26 -13.36
N LYS A 11 -11.85 9.56 -13.60
CA LYS A 11 -11.49 10.62 -12.67
C LYS A 11 -12.29 10.58 -11.38
N THR A 12 -13.54 10.12 -11.42
CA THR A 12 -14.40 9.99 -10.23
C THR A 12 -13.91 8.88 -9.34
N LEU A 13 -13.56 7.73 -9.94
CA LEU A 13 -12.96 6.63 -9.20
C LEU A 13 -11.64 7.05 -8.54
N VAL A 14 -10.74 7.69 -9.30
CA VAL A 14 -9.45 8.18 -8.76
C VAL A 14 -9.67 9.14 -7.60
N ARG A 15 -10.56 10.13 -7.74
CA ARG A 15 -10.89 11.07 -6.68
C ARG A 15 -11.40 10.37 -5.41
N ASN A 16 -12.33 9.44 -5.55
CA ASN A 16 -12.90 8.73 -4.41
C ASN A 16 -11.85 7.87 -3.70
N LEU A 17 -10.97 7.22 -4.46
CA LEU A 17 -9.85 6.44 -3.89
C LEU A 17 -8.79 7.34 -3.23
N VAL A 18 -8.49 8.51 -3.79
CA VAL A 18 -7.60 9.49 -3.14
C VAL A 18 -8.18 9.95 -1.80
N ILE A 19 -9.48 10.23 -1.74
CA ILE A 19 -10.15 10.56 -0.49
C ILE A 19 -10.05 9.40 0.50
N LEU A 20 -10.35 8.16 0.07
CA LEU A 20 -10.23 6.98 0.91
C LEU A 20 -8.80 6.83 1.48
N HIS A 21 -7.78 6.92 0.63
CA HIS A 21 -6.38 6.81 1.06
C HIS A 21 -6.03 7.90 2.08
N THR A 22 -6.42 9.15 1.81
CA THR A 22 -6.16 10.28 2.72
C THR A 22 -6.84 10.07 4.08
N LEU A 23 -8.10 9.64 4.10
CA LEU A 23 -8.85 9.36 5.33
C LEU A 23 -8.24 8.20 6.12
N VAL A 24 -7.89 7.11 5.46
CA VAL A 24 -7.25 5.96 6.13
C VAL A 24 -5.91 6.37 6.74
N ILE A 25 -5.11 7.17 6.04
CA ILE A 25 -3.82 7.66 6.55
C ILE A 25 -4.04 8.59 7.75
N ALA A 26 -4.99 9.51 7.68
CA ALA A 26 -5.35 10.39 8.79
C ALA A 26 -5.78 9.59 10.04
N VAL A 27 -6.68 8.63 9.86
CA VAL A 27 -7.11 7.72 10.93
C VAL A 27 -5.96 6.88 11.47
N SER A 28 -5.09 6.37 10.59
CA SER A 28 -3.91 5.60 11.01
C SER A 28 -2.96 6.42 11.88
N ASN A 29 -2.72 7.69 11.57
CA ASN A 29 -1.88 8.56 12.40
C ASN A 29 -2.50 8.83 13.78
N TYR A 30 -3.82 8.90 13.90
CA TYR A 30 -4.48 8.94 15.20
C TYR A 30 -4.32 7.60 15.93
N LEU A 31 -4.59 6.49 15.26
CA LEU A 31 -4.57 5.14 15.85
C LEU A 31 -3.17 4.66 16.23
N VAL A 32 -2.10 5.27 15.71
CA VAL A 32 -0.73 4.93 16.12
C VAL A 32 -0.46 5.27 17.59
N THR A 33 -1.22 6.21 18.16
CA THR A 33 -1.13 6.59 19.58
C THR A 33 -1.76 5.55 20.52
N ILE A 34 -2.68 4.73 19.98
CA ILE A 34 -3.37 3.68 20.71
C ILE A 34 -2.57 2.39 20.58
N ARG A 35 -1.90 2.01 21.68
CA ARG A 35 -1.07 0.80 21.76
C ARG A 35 -1.73 -0.20 22.71
N PHE A 36 -1.68 -1.47 22.33
CA PHE A 36 -2.13 -2.57 23.17
C PHE A 36 -1.25 -3.79 22.94
N ASP A 37 -1.13 -4.64 23.94
CA ASP A 37 -0.47 -5.94 23.81
C ASP A 37 -1.47 -6.97 23.27
N LEU A 38 -1.14 -7.61 22.15
CA LEU A 38 -1.99 -8.64 21.57
C LEU A 38 -2.03 -9.90 22.46
N PHE A 39 -0.96 -10.16 23.20
CA PHE A 39 -0.81 -11.28 24.13
C PHE A 39 -0.27 -10.78 25.47
N PRO A 40 -1.12 -10.16 26.34
CA PRO A 40 -0.68 -9.65 27.62
C PRO A 40 -0.05 -10.76 28.47
N GLY A 41 1.20 -10.57 28.89
CA GLY A 41 1.92 -11.52 29.74
C GLY A 41 2.59 -12.70 29.02
N ALA A 42 2.53 -12.77 27.69
CA ALA A 42 3.30 -13.73 26.93
C ALA A 42 4.65 -13.14 26.51
N GLU A 43 5.72 -13.64 27.07
CA GLU A 43 7.08 -13.40 26.55
C GLU A 43 7.32 -14.38 25.37
N LEU A 44 7.14 -13.91 24.15
CA LEU A 44 7.45 -14.73 22.97
C LEU A 44 9.00 -14.82 22.84
N PRO A 45 9.55 -16.03 22.60
CA PRO A 45 11.00 -16.27 22.67
C PRO A 45 11.90 -15.40 21.79
N LEU A 46 11.37 -14.78 20.76
CA LEU A 46 12.09 -13.89 19.83
C LEU A 46 11.70 -12.42 19.95
N PHE A 47 10.61 -12.08 20.63
CA PHE A 47 9.96 -10.79 20.44
C PHE A 47 9.62 -10.04 21.74
N GLY A 48 9.80 -10.65 22.89
CA GLY A 48 9.39 -10.04 24.18
C GLY A 48 7.88 -9.71 24.19
N SER A 49 7.52 -8.60 24.81
CA SER A 49 6.17 -8.05 24.73
C SER A 49 5.91 -7.48 23.35
N PHE A 50 4.72 -7.72 22.78
CA PHE A 50 4.29 -7.23 21.46
C PHE A 50 3.34 -6.04 21.61
N PRO A 51 3.82 -4.81 21.79
CA PRO A 51 2.96 -3.65 21.70
C PRO A 51 2.60 -3.42 20.24
N LEU A 52 1.33 -3.64 19.92
CA LEU A 52 0.73 -3.33 18.63
C LEU A 52 0.12 -1.94 18.65
N ALA A 53 0.40 -1.14 17.65
CA ALA A 53 -0.38 0.05 17.39
C ALA A 53 -1.67 -0.33 16.65
N ALA A 54 -2.81 0.23 17.05
CA ALA A 54 -4.09 0.00 16.37
C ALA A 54 -4.04 0.38 14.88
N ALA A 55 -3.14 1.27 14.49
CA ALA A 55 -2.85 1.61 13.10
C ALA A 55 -2.42 0.41 12.22
N ALA A 56 -1.89 -0.66 12.81
CA ALA A 56 -1.51 -1.85 12.07
C ALA A 56 -2.71 -2.49 11.32
N PHE A 57 -3.93 -2.26 11.78
CA PHE A 57 -5.16 -2.76 11.16
C PHE A 57 -5.77 -1.84 10.11
N THR A 58 -5.38 -0.58 10.05
CA THR A 58 -5.96 0.39 9.11
C THR A 58 -5.15 0.53 7.83
N PHE A 59 -3.83 0.57 7.93
CA PHE A 59 -2.97 0.77 6.77
C PHE A 59 -3.14 -0.30 5.66
N PRO A 60 -3.35 -1.59 5.97
CA PRO A 60 -3.64 -2.61 4.96
C PRO A 60 -4.90 -2.36 4.12
N ILE A 61 -5.83 -1.52 4.58
CA ILE A 61 -7.00 -1.12 3.78
C ILE A 61 -6.56 -0.37 2.52
N VAL A 62 -5.55 0.49 2.65
CA VAL A 62 -4.95 1.22 1.51
C VAL A 62 -4.32 0.23 0.52
N VAL A 63 -3.58 -0.75 1.02
CA VAL A 63 -2.94 -1.78 0.19
C VAL A 63 -4.00 -2.59 -0.58
N ILE A 64 -5.03 -3.08 0.10
CA ILE A 64 -6.14 -3.80 -0.56
C ILE A 64 -6.81 -2.93 -1.63
N ALA A 65 -7.10 -1.67 -1.32
CA ALA A 65 -7.73 -0.75 -2.27
C ALA A 65 -6.85 -0.50 -3.49
N THR A 66 -5.54 -0.38 -3.29
CA THR A 66 -4.54 -0.22 -4.36
C THR A 66 -4.47 -1.49 -5.22
N ASP A 67 -4.31 -2.65 -4.62
CA ASP A 67 -4.22 -3.94 -5.30
C ASP A 67 -5.47 -4.26 -6.11
N LEU A 68 -6.66 -4.03 -5.55
CA LEU A 68 -7.92 -4.19 -6.26
C LEU A 68 -8.03 -3.20 -7.43
N THR A 69 -7.59 -1.96 -7.24
CA THR A 69 -7.56 -0.95 -8.31
C THR A 69 -6.64 -1.39 -9.45
N VAL A 70 -5.43 -1.84 -9.14
CA VAL A 70 -4.49 -2.33 -10.14
C VAL A 70 -5.04 -3.56 -10.86
N ARG A 71 -5.70 -4.45 -10.14
CA ARG A 71 -6.25 -5.69 -10.69
C ARG A 71 -7.46 -5.46 -11.59
N MET A 72 -8.37 -4.58 -11.19
CA MET A 72 -9.68 -4.36 -11.86
C MET A 72 -9.59 -3.28 -12.94
N VAL A 73 -8.85 -2.22 -12.69
CA VAL A 73 -8.80 -1.02 -13.55
C VAL A 73 -7.46 -0.89 -14.28
N GLY A 74 -6.40 -1.40 -13.67
CA GLY A 74 -5.07 -1.41 -14.26
C GLY A 74 -4.04 -0.59 -13.50
N LYS A 75 -2.78 -0.83 -13.81
CA LYS A 75 -1.62 -0.22 -13.16
C LYS A 75 -1.62 1.32 -13.22
N GLN A 76 -2.11 1.89 -14.32
CA GLN A 76 -2.15 3.34 -14.50
C GLN A 76 -3.08 4.00 -13.48
N ALA A 77 -4.25 3.41 -13.23
CA ALA A 77 -5.19 3.89 -12.22
C ALA A 77 -4.58 3.80 -10.81
N GLY A 78 -3.97 2.68 -10.43
CA GLY A 78 -3.28 2.54 -9.15
C GLY A 78 -2.19 3.60 -8.96
N ARG A 79 -1.34 3.82 -9.96
CA ARG A 79 -0.30 4.87 -9.92
C ARG A 79 -0.87 6.28 -9.80
N ALA A 80 -1.98 6.56 -10.50
CA ALA A 80 -2.64 7.87 -10.43
C ALA A 80 -3.19 8.13 -9.02
N VAL A 81 -3.87 7.16 -8.42
CA VAL A 81 -4.40 7.24 -7.05
C VAL A 81 -3.27 7.50 -6.05
N VAL A 82 -2.23 6.68 -6.06
CA VAL A 82 -1.09 6.83 -5.13
C VAL A 82 -0.43 8.19 -5.30
N ALA A 83 -0.08 8.58 -6.53
CA ALA A 83 0.60 9.84 -6.80
C ALA A 83 -0.22 11.07 -6.38
N MET A 84 -1.54 11.03 -6.59
CA MET A 84 -2.43 12.13 -6.20
C MET A 84 -2.72 12.17 -4.70
N ALA A 85 -2.62 11.05 -4.00
CA ALA A 85 -2.85 10.99 -2.57
C ALA A 85 -1.64 11.43 -1.73
N ILE A 86 -0.41 11.49 -2.28
CA ILE A 86 0.80 11.81 -1.52
C ILE A 86 0.67 13.14 -0.76
N ILE A 87 0.35 14.22 -1.45
CA ILE A 87 0.25 15.55 -0.84
C ILE A 87 -0.88 15.63 0.18
N PRO A 88 -2.14 15.23 -0.16
CA PRO A 88 -3.22 15.18 0.83
C PRO A 88 -2.89 14.30 2.05
N ALA A 89 -2.20 13.18 1.85
CA ALA A 89 -1.78 12.29 2.93
C ALA A 89 -0.78 12.97 3.88
N ILE A 90 0.24 13.66 3.35
CA ILE A 90 1.22 14.41 4.15
C ILE A 90 0.51 15.49 4.97
N VAL A 91 -0.35 16.29 4.30
CA VAL A 91 -1.08 17.38 4.97
C VAL A 91 -1.99 16.81 6.07
N ALA A 92 -2.76 15.78 5.78
CA ALA A 92 -3.64 15.14 6.76
C ALA A 92 -2.84 14.57 7.94
N SER A 93 -1.70 13.92 7.69
CA SER A 93 -0.81 13.39 8.73
C SER A 93 -0.31 14.49 9.66
N VAL A 94 0.22 15.58 9.09
CA VAL A 94 0.71 16.72 9.88
C VAL A 94 -0.42 17.34 10.70
N LEU A 95 -1.59 17.57 10.12
CA LEU A 95 -2.73 18.19 10.82
C LEU A 95 -3.21 17.32 11.99
N VAL A 96 -3.32 16.00 11.80
CA VAL A 96 -3.71 15.09 12.88
C VAL A 96 -2.69 15.12 14.02
N LEU A 97 -1.41 15.04 13.71
CA LEU A 97 -0.34 15.03 14.72
C LEU A 97 -0.26 16.37 15.46
N LEU A 98 -0.44 17.51 14.76
CA LEU A 98 -0.54 18.82 15.42
C LEU A 98 -1.76 18.90 16.36
N ALA A 99 -2.90 18.37 15.93
CA ALA A 99 -4.10 18.33 16.77
C ALA A 99 -3.92 17.44 18.02
N LEU A 100 -3.04 16.44 17.95
CA LEU A 100 -2.66 15.58 19.08
C LEU A 100 -1.58 16.20 19.99
N GLY A 101 -1.03 17.37 19.61
CA GLY A 101 0.04 18.03 20.37
C GLY A 101 1.40 17.37 20.21
N ASP A 102 1.65 16.61 19.14
CA ASP A 102 2.95 15.99 18.90
C ASP A 102 3.97 17.07 18.51
N GLU A 103 5.02 17.20 19.31
CA GLU A 103 6.12 18.17 19.07
C GLU A 103 6.87 17.91 17.77
N HIS A 104 6.82 16.68 17.25
CA HIS A 104 7.50 16.24 16.04
C HIS A 104 6.54 16.09 14.85
N ALA A 105 5.34 16.68 14.94
CA ALA A 105 4.25 16.52 13.95
C ALA A 105 4.70 16.68 12.49
N TYR A 106 5.51 17.68 12.20
CA TYR A 106 6.02 17.92 10.84
C TYR A 106 6.95 16.80 10.36
N ARG A 107 7.87 16.37 11.22
CA ARG A 107 8.83 15.32 10.88
C ARG A 107 8.13 13.97 10.71
N VAL A 108 7.27 13.60 11.64
CA VAL A 108 6.53 12.34 11.61
C VAL A 108 5.50 12.35 10.48
N GLY A 109 4.81 13.48 10.26
CA GLY A 109 3.86 13.63 9.16
C GLY A 109 4.52 13.51 7.78
N LEU A 110 5.69 14.13 7.59
CA LEU A 110 6.48 13.99 6.38
C LEU A 110 6.96 12.54 6.19
N ALA A 111 7.46 11.90 7.26
CA ALA A 111 7.89 10.51 7.24
C ALA A 111 6.76 9.56 6.84
N SER A 112 5.53 9.78 7.37
CA SER A 112 4.32 9.04 6.97
C SER A 112 4.03 9.18 5.48
N GLY A 113 4.14 10.39 4.94
CA GLY A 113 3.93 10.65 3.52
C GLY A 113 4.99 10.02 2.63
N VAL A 114 6.26 10.07 3.03
CA VAL A 114 7.37 9.42 2.31
C VAL A 114 7.19 7.90 2.32
N ALA A 115 6.93 7.31 3.48
CA ALA A 115 6.68 5.88 3.62
C ALA A 115 5.50 5.43 2.75
N TYR A 116 4.37 6.16 2.83
CA TYR A 116 3.22 5.91 1.96
C TYR A 116 3.58 5.95 0.48
N ALA A 117 4.29 7.01 0.04
CA ALA A 117 4.64 7.18 -1.37
C ALA A 117 5.52 6.04 -1.87
N VAL A 118 6.58 5.70 -1.13
CA VAL A 118 7.55 4.68 -1.53
C VAL A 118 6.94 3.29 -1.42
N GLY A 119 6.31 2.97 -0.29
CA GLY A 119 5.72 1.65 -0.03
C GLY A 119 4.58 1.33 -0.99
N THR A 120 3.60 2.24 -1.15
CA THR A 120 2.44 1.99 -2.03
C THR A 120 2.82 2.03 -3.51
N MET A 121 3.78 2.88 -3.92
CA MET A 121 4.24 2.85 -5.30
C MET A 121 4.97 1.55 -5.62
N LEU A 122 5.82 1.07 -4.70
CA LEU A 122 6.48 -0.23 -4.82
C LEU A 122 5.45 -1.36 -4.90
N ASP A 123 4.42 -1.33 -4.04
CA ASP A 123 3.31 -2.28 -4.04
C ASP A 123 2.66 -2.38 -5.43
N VAL A 124 2.26 -1.26 -6.05
CA VAL A 124 1.70 -1.23 -7.41
C VAL A 124 2.62 -1.90 -8.45
N TYR A 125 3.93 -1.68 -8.36
CA TYR A 125 4.87 -2.26 -9.31
C TYR A 125 5.09 -3.75 -9.07
N VAL A 126 5.31 -4.17 -7.82
CA VAL A 126 5.54 -5.57 -7.46
C VAL A 126 4.28 -6.39 -7.73
N PHE A 127 3.11 -5.88 -7.30
CA PHE A 127 1.83 -6.54 -7.56
C PHE A 127 1.62 -6.81 -9.05
N GLN A 128 1.76 -5.77 -9.90
CA GLN A 128 1.57 -5.93 -11.34
C GLN A 128 2.60 -6.90 -11.96
N TYR A 129 3.86 -6.78 -11.54
CA TYR A 129 4.93 -7.66 -12.03
C TYR A 129 4.67 -9.14 -11.72
N ILE A 130 4.26 -9.45 -10.49
CA ILE A 130 3.94 -10.81 -10.07
C ILE A 130 2.66 -11.30 -10.73
N ARG A 131 1.61 -10.47 -10.78
CA ARG A 131 0.33 -10.81 -11.39
C ARG A 131 0.46 -11.18 -12.87
N GLU A 132 1.35 -10.55 -13.60
CA GLU A 132 1.59 -10.85 -15.03
C GLU A 132 2.28 -12.20 -15.24
N ARG A 133 2.91 -12.77 -14.22
CA ARG A 133 3.71 -14.01 -14.28
C ARG A 133 3.08 -15.19 -13.56
N MET A 134 2.23 -14.93 -12.59
CA MET A 134 1.66 -15.95 -11.71
C MET A 134 0.14 -15.95 -11.84
N ASN A 135 -0.44 -17.14 -12.04
CA ASN A 135 -1.89 -17.28 -12.24
C ASN A 135 -2.67 -17.34 -10.91
N ALA A 136 -2.02 -17.73 -9.81
CA ALA A 136 -2.69 -17.81 -8.52
C ALA A 136 -3.04 -16.41 -8.00
N TRP A 137 -4.30 -16.21 -7.62
CA TRP A 137 -4.84 -14.91 -7.25
C TRP A 137 -4.19 -14.29 -6.00
N TRP A 138 -3.67 -15.13 -5.11
CA TRP A 138 -3.12 -14.73 -3.81
C TRP A 138 -1.62 -14.39 -3.84
N ILE A 139 -0.85 -14.88 -4.82
CA ILE A 139 0.61 -14.70 -4.84
C ILE A 139 0.97 -13.21 -5.04
N ALA A 140 0.31 -12.55 -5.97
CA ALA A 140 0.61 -11.13 -6.23
C ALA A 140 0.36 -10.26 -4.99
N PRO A 141 -0.82 -10.26 -4.34
CA PRO A 141 -1.04 -9.45 -3.15
C PRO A 141 -0.17 -9.89 -1.96
N ALA A 142 0.16 -11.18 -1.81
CA ALA A 142 1.04 -11.63 -0.73
C ALA A 142 2.46 -11.08 -0.89
N VAL A 143 3.05 -11.21 -2.08
CA VAL A 143 4.43 -10.78 -2.32
C VAL A 143 4.53 -9.24 -2.30
N SER A 144 3.57 -8.54 -2.90
CA SER A 144 3.58 -7.07 -2.90
C SER A 144 3.41 -6.50 -1.49
N THR A 145 2.51 -7.08 -0.68
CA THR A 145 2.31 -6.70 0.72
C THR A 145 3.58 -6.89 1.55
N ILE A 146 4.29 -8.01 1.39
CA ILE A 146 5.57 -8.25 2.09
C ILE A 146 6.59 -7.17 1.71
N ALA A 147 6.80 -6.98 0.41
CA ALA A 147 7.76 -6.01 -0.09
C ALA A 147 7.43 -4.56 0.34
N ALA A 148 6.16 -4.17 0.23
CA ALA A 148 5.70 -2.85 0.63
C ALA A 148 5.88 -2.64 2.14
N ASN A 149 5.47 -3.58 2.99
CA ASN A 149 5.60 -3.47 4.45
C ASN A 149 7.06 -3.36 4.92
N ILE A 150 7.99 -4.03 4.26
CA ILE A 150 9.43 -3.88 4.58
C ILE A 150 9.87 -2.45 4.29
N ILE A 151 9.61 -1.97 3.09
CA ILE A 151 10.14 -0.69 2.62
C ILE A 151 9.43 0.49 3.32
N ASP A 152 8.09 0.48 3.43
CA ASP A 152 7.36 1.59 4.04
C ASP A 152 7.70 1.72 5.53
N THR A 153 7.83 0.61 6.25
CA THR A 153 8.10 0.63 7.67
C THR A 153 9.52 1.14 7.97
N TYR A 154 10.51 0.62 7.27
CA TYR A 154 11.88 1.14 7.43
C TYR A 154 11.99 2.59 6.97
N ALA A 155 11.40 2.96 5.84
CA ALA A 155 11.37 4.35 5.38
C ALA A 155 10.73 5.28 6.43
N PHE A 156 9.60 4.86 7.03
CA PHE A 156 8.94 5.63 8.09
C PHE A 156 9.84 5.81 9.31
N PHE A 157 10.28 4.72 9.93
CA PHE A 157 11.00 4.77 11.20
C PHE A 157 12.34 5.51 11.07
N TYR A 158 13.09 5.27 9.99
CA TYR A 158 14.36 5.97 9.78
C TYR A 158 14.17 7.45 9.44
N THR A 159 13.15 7.81 8.68
CA THR A 159 12.88 9.24 8.39
C THR A 159 12.37 9.97 9.64
N ALA A 160 11.48 9.34 10.42
CA ALA A 160 10.88 9.96 11.58
C ALA A 160 11.83 10.06 12.78
N PHE A 161 12.63 9.02 13.07
CA PHE A 161 13.25 8.85 14.40
C PHE A 161 14.77 8.66 14.38
N TYR A 162 15.43 8.52 13.21
CA TYR A 162 16.89 8.44 13.20
C TYR A 162 17.51 9.72 13.80
N PRO A 163 18.56 9.65 14.62
CA PRO A 163 19.42 8.51 14.94
C PRO A 163 19.09 7.79 16.27
N ALA A 164 17.82 7.72 16.70
CA ALA A 164 17.48 7.06 17.96
C ALA A 164 17.91 5.57 17.95
N PRO A 165 18.54 5.04 19.03
CA PRO A 165 19.15 3.72 19.05
C PRO A 165 18.14 2.56 18.89
N TRP A 166 16.88 2.79 19.22
CA TRP A 166 15.80 1.80 19.17
C TRP A 166 15.13 1.65 17.79
N VAL A 167 15.50 2.51 16.81
CA VAL A 167 14.81 2.59 15.51
C VAL A 167 14.83 1.27 14.77
N ALA A 168 15.98 0.57 14.75
CA ALA A 168 16.11 -0.67 14.01
C ALA A 168 15.22 -1.79 14.57
N ASP A 169 15.19 -1.95 15.89
CA ASP A 169 14.41 -3.00 16.55
C ASP A 169 12.91 -2.77 16.39
N VAL A 170 12.47 -1.51 16.57
CA VAL A 170 11.05 -1.16 16.43
C VAL A 170 10.62 -1.28 14.96
N ALA A 171 11.45 -0.86 14.01
CA ALA A 171 11.15 -1.05 12.58
C ALA A 171 11.02 -2.54 12.22
N PHE A 172 11.92 -3.38 12.71
CA PHE A 172 11.86 -4.84 12.47
C PHE A 172 10.59 -5.46 13.04
N ASN A 173 10.28 -5.20 14.32
CA ASN A 173 9.10 -5.75 14.99
C ASN A 173 7.80 -5.30 14.31
N ASN A 174 7.68 -4.02 13.96
CA ASN A 174 6.52 -3.52 13.23
C ASN A 174 6.39 -4.12 11.84
N THR A 175 7.50 -4.29 11.12
CA THR A 175 7.49 -4.93 9.80
C THR A 175 6.96 -6.35 9.89
N LEU A 176 7.49 -7.14 10.82
CA LEU A 176 7.06 -8.52 11.01
C LEU A 176 5.58 -8.61 11.37
N THR A 177 5.12 -7.78 12.29
CA THR A 177 3.72 -7.71 12.70
C THR A 177 2.80 -7.35 11.52
N LYS A 178 3.15 -6.34 10.74
CA LYS A 178 2.38 -5.95 9.56
C LYS A 178 2.32 -7.07 8.51
N ILE A 179 3.41 -7.79 8.28
CA ILE A 179 3.44 -8.92 7.37
C ILE A 179 2.51 -10.03 7.86
N VAL A 180 2.61 -10.42 9.13
CA VAL A 180 1.77 -11.48 9.72
C VAL A 180 0.29 -11.11 9.62
N ILE A 181 -0.08 -9.89 10.05
CA ILE A 181 -1.47 -9.40 9.94
C ILE A 181 -1.90 -9.32 8.47
N GLY A 182 -1.03 -8.81 7.60
CA GLY A 182 -1.28 -8.73 6.17
C GLY A 182 -1.63 -10.08 5.54
N LEU A 183 -0.87 -11.12 5.86
CA LEU A 183 -1.08 -12.45 5.31
C LEU A 183 -2.25 -13.20 5.96
N ILE A 184 -2.46 -13.06 7.27
CA ILE A 184 -3.48 -13.85 8.00
C ILE A 184 -4.86 -13.19 7.92
N VAL A 185 -4.95 -11.86 7.97
CA VAL A 185 -6.22 -11.13 8.02
C VAL A 185 -6.56 -10.53 6.65
N PHE A 186 -5.62 -9.77 6.07
CA PHE A 186 -5.93 -8.97 4.89
C PHE A 186 -5.87 -9.73 3.58
N LEU A 187 -5.03 -10.75 3.45
CA LEU A 187 -5.01 -11.56 2.24
C LEU A 187 -6.32 -12.36 2.05
N PRO A 188 -6.91 -13.00 3.07
CA PRO A 188 -8.25 -13.58 2.96
C PRO A 188 -9.33 -12.53 2.67
N ALA A 189 -9.29 -11.36 3.32
CA ALA A 189 -10.22 -10.27 3.06
C ALA A 189 -10.15 -9.78 1.61
N TYR A 190 -8.93 -9.63 1.07
CA TYR A 190 -8.71 -9.33 -0.34
C TYR A 190 -9.37 -10.39 -1.26
N GLY A 191 -9.20 -11.67 -0.96
CA GLY A 191 -9.81 -12.76 -1.75
C GLY A 191 -11.33 -12.72 -1.75
N ILE A 192 -11.95 -12.41 -0.60
CA ILE A 192 -13.40 -12.25 -0.47
C ILE A 192 -13.88 -11.05 -1.30
N LEU A 193 -13.24 -9.91 -1.14
CA LEU A 193 -13.57 -8.68 -1.89
C LEU A 193 -13.39 -8.88 -3.39
N LEU A 194 -12.30 -9.51 -3.80
CA LEU A 194 -12.05 -9.82 -5.20
C LEU A 194 -13.17 -10.67 -5.80
N LYS A 195 -13.57 -11.75 -5.13
CA LYS A 195 -14.67 -12.62 -5.56
C LYS A 195 -15.99 -11.87 -5.67
N TRP A 196 -16.29 -11.04 -4.69
CA TRP A 196 -17.50 -10.20 -4.67
C TRP A 196 -17.53 -9.18 -5.80
N MET A 197 -16.40 -8.52 -6.07
CA MET A 197 -16.27 -7.53 -7.15
C MET A 197 -16.33 -8.18 -8.54
N GLN A 198 -15.69 -9.33 -8.74
CA GLN A 198 -15.74 -10.06 -10.01
C GLN A 198 -17.17 -10.51 -10.38
N GLY A 199 -18.01 -10.77 -9.40
CA GLY A 199 -19.43 -11.04 -9.64
C GLY A 199 -20.26 -9.82 -10.08
N LYS A 200 -19.72 -8.60 -9.91
CA LYS A 200 -20.43 -7.34 -10.23
C LYS A 200 -19.90 -6.60 -11.45
N VAL A 201 -18.64 -6.84 -11.82
CA VAL A 201 -17.95 -6.09 -12.87
C VAL A 201 -17.32 -7.09 -13.86
N ILE A 202 -18.02 -7.34 -14.96
CA ILE A 202 -17.42 -7.95 -16.14
C ILE A 202 -16.67 -6.82 -16.87
N VAL A 203 -15.44 -6.53 -16.44
CA VAL A 203 -14.53 -5.69 -17.21
C VAL A 203 -13.71 -6.64 -18.09
N GLU A 204 -13.94 -6.60 -19.39
CA GLU A 204 -13.07 -7.26 -20.35
C GLU A 204 -11.62 -6.82 -20.10
N ALA A 205 -10.77 -7.78 -19.79
CA ALA A 205 -9.33 -7.53 -19.77
C ALA A 205 -8.92 -6.97 -21.15
N PRO A 206 -8.07 -5.94 -21.21
CA PRO A 206 -7.62 -5.42 -22.51
C PRO A 206 -7.03 -6.56 -23.32
N LYS A 207 -7.60 -6.80 -24.52
CA LYS A 207 -7.14 -7.84 -25.45
C LYS A 207 -5.62 -7.65 -25.65
N PRO A 208 -4.82 -8.72 -25.58
CA PRO A 208 -3.40 -8.62 -25.84
C PRO A 208 -3.20 -8.01 -27.23
N VAL A 209 -2.43 -6.93 -27.29
CA VAL A 209 -2.10 -6.26 -28.56
C VAL A 209 -1.41 -7.30 -29.44
N ALA A 210 -2.07 -7.72 -30.51
CA ALA A 210 -1.53 -8.66 -31.47
C ALA A 210 -0.20 -8.10 -32.00
N LYS A 211 0.90 -8.81 -31.73
CA LYS A 211 2.21 -8.50 -32.33
C LYS A 211 2.04 -8.52 -33.86
N LYS A 212 2.14 -7.35 -34.50
CA LYS A 212 2.22 -7.26 -35.96
C LYS A 212 3.45 -8.05 -36.39
N THR A 213 3.21 -9.25 -36.91
CA THR A 213 4.22 -10.02 -37.64
C THR A 213 4.56 -9.27 -38.90
N THR A 214 5.69 -8.59 -38.89
CA THR A 214 6.28 -7.99 -40.10
C THR A 214 6.71 -9.13 -41.01
N LYS A 215 5.87 -9.53 -41.96
CA LYS A 215 6.28 -10.41 -43.05
C LYS A 215 7.29 -9.64 -43.90
N SER A 216 8.56 -9.97 -43.73
CA SER A 216 9.62 -9.60 -44.66
C SER A 216 9.28 -10.18 -46.03
N LYS A 217 8.95 -9.31 -46.97
CA LYS A 217 8.91 -9.66 -48.39
C LYS A 217 10.36 -9.86 -48.85
N ALA A 218 10.82 -11.10 -48.89
CA ALA A 218 12.01 -11.43 -49.65
C ALA A 218 11.68 -11.25 -51.13
N LYS A 219 12.28 -10.23 -51.74
CA LYS A 219 12.33 -10.01 -53.19
C LYS A 219 13.25 -11.06 -53.79
N LYS A 220 12.70 -11.95 -54.62
CA LYS A 220 13.47 -12.73 -55.58
C LYS A 220 13.88 -11.79 -56.74
N ALA A 221 15.14 -11.71 -57.02
CA ALA A 221 15.73 -11.41 -58.29
C ALA A 221 16.69 -12.55 -58.62
#